data_4f6c8d1ebd043db8688d9e17ee0a0269
#
_entry.id   4f6c8d1ebd043db8688d9e17ee0a0269
#
_cell.length_a   1.000
_cell.length_b   1.000
_cell.length_c   1.000
_cell.angle_alpha   90.00
_cell.angle_beta   90.00
_cell.angle_gamma   90.00
#
_symmetry.space_group_name_H-M   'P 1'
#
loop_
_entity.id
_entity.type
_entity.pdbx_description
1 polymer ?
#
loop_
_entity_poly.entity_id
_entity_poly.type
_entity_poly.pdbx_seq_one_letter_code
_entity_poly.pdbx_strand_id
1 'polypeptide(L)'
;VNTLTHHVNTLAEHILAQDSDRYLVGIAGAPGSGKSTLATELSRRLNAQGRKTAIVPMDGFHLDNAILDARGLRPRKGAPETFDAPGFLRMIHALKSGDEVFAPTFDRTRDIAIAGAVAVPAAARVVIVEGNYLMFDEAPWSALAKLWDVSVRVDVPMPELRARLIQRWLSLNHSSAVATRRAEGNDIPNAQRVIDRALQCDFDLNGQPARNS
;
A
#
# COMPACT_ATOMS: atom_id res chain seq x y z
N VAL A 1 5.18 22.91 -10.73
CA VAL A 1 4.44 22.23 -9.64
C VAL A 1 4.99 20.82 -9.56
N ASN A 2 5.41 20.38 -8.36
CA ASN A 2 5.90 19.01 -8.15
C ASN A 2 4.75 18.05 -8.47
N THR A 3 5.00 17.00 -9.23
CA THR A 3 4.00 16.00 -9.66
C THR A 3 3.24 15.40 -8.46
N LEU A 4 3.91 15.13 -7.33
CA LEU A 4 3.27 14.66 -6.10
C LEU A 4 2.25 15.68 -5.57
N THR A 5 2.63 16.97 -5.50
CA THR A 5 1.71 18.03 -5.04
C THR A 5 0.48 18.13 -5.94
N HIS A 6 0.65 17.99 -7.25
CA HIS A 6 -0.46 17.97 -8.19
C HIS A 6 -1.40 16.78 -7.93
N HIS A 7 -0.87 15.57 -7.81
CA HIS A 7 -1.65 14.36 -7.52
C HIS A 7 -2.39 14.48 -6.18
N VAL A 8 -1.71 14.95 -5.13
CA VAL A 8 -2.34 15.16 -3.80
C VAL A 8 -3.48 16.16 -3.88
N ASN A 9 -3.31 17.27 -4.58
CA ASN A 9 -4.37 18.29 -4.72
C ASN A 9 -5.57 17.71 -5.48
N THR A 10 -5.36 17.06 -6.63
CA THR A 10 -6.42 16.45 -7.42
C THR A 10 -7.23 15.43 -6.61
N LEU A 11 -6.55 14.54 -5.89
CA LEU A 11 -7.22 13.54 -5.05
C LEU A 11 -7.93 14.19 -3.86
N ALA A 12 -7.31 15.18 -3.21
CA ALA A 12 -7.92 15.88 -2.09
C ALA A 12 -9.19 16.62 -2.52
N GLU A 13 -9.18 17.34 -3.64
CA GLU A 13 -10.35 18.02 -4.21
C GLU A 13 -11.48 17.01 -4.49
N HIS A 14 -11.17 15.89 -5.13
CA HIS A 14 -12.14 14.83 -5.38
C HIS A 14 -12.77 14.30 -4.08
N ILE A 15 -11.95 13.97 -3.07
CA ILE A 15 -12.42 13.40 -1.80
C ILE A 15 -13.20 14.43 -0.97
N LEU A 16 -12.77 15.69 -0.95
CA LEU A 16 -13.45 16.76 -0.20
C LEU A 16 -14.84 17.09 -0.77
N ALA A 17 -15.06 16.84 -2.05
CA ALA A 17 -16.35 17.02 -2.71
C ALA A 17 -17.37 15.92 -2.34
N GLN A 18 -16.92 14.83 -1.67
CA GLN A 18 -17.80 13.72 -1.30
C GLN A 18 -18.49 13.99 0.05
N ASP A 19 -19.80 13.80 0.09
CA ASP A 19 -20.57 13.82 1.33
C ASP A 19 -20.83 12.39 1.80
N SER A 20 -19.90 11.86 2.58
CA SER A 20 -19.94 10.49 3.11
C SER A 20 -19.51 10.48 4.56
N ASP A 21 -20.17 9.62 5.37
CA ASP A 21 -19.80 9.44 6.78
C ASP A 21 -18.42 8.82 6.94
N ARG A 22 -18.08 7.88 6.06
CA ARG A 22 -16.73 7.32 5.94
C ARG A 22 -16.44 6.98 4.48
N TYR A 23 -15.34 7.50 3.96
CA TYR A 23 -14.89 7.34 2.59
C TYR A 23 -13.60 6.52 2.54
N LEU A 24 -13.64 5.37 1.88
CA LEU A 24 -12.49 4.47 1.75
C LEU A 24 -11.73 4.75 0.45
N VAL A 25 -10.46 5.11 0.59
CA VAL A 25 -9.53 5.36 -0.52
C VAL A 25 -8.56 4.20 -0.62
N GLY A 26 -8.56 3.45 -1.72
CA GLY A 26 -7.59 2.39 -1.98
C GLY A 26 -6.44 2.89 -2.84
N ILE A 27 -5.22 2.99 -2.30
CA ILE A 27 -4.02 3.36 -3.05
C ILE A 27 -3.19 2.11 -3.34
N ALA A 28 -3.25 1.66 -4.59
CA ALA A 28 -2.52 0.51 -5.11
C ALA A 28 -1.24 0.92 -5.85
N GLY A 29 -0.31 0.00 -5.97
CA GLY A 29 0.91 0.17 -6.76
C GLY A 29 1.97 -0.85 -6.41
N ALA A 30 2.91 -1.06 -7.32
CA ALA A 30 4.01 -1.99 -7.11
C ALA A 30 4.91 -1.61 -5.91
N PRO A 31 5.67 -2.55 -5.33
CA PRO A 31 6.68 -2.20 -4.34
C PRO A 31 7.64 -1.14 -4.90
N GLY A 32 7.93 -0.10 -4.14
CA GLY A 32 8.79 1.01 -4.58
C GLY A 32 8.09 2.09 -5.42
N SER A 33 6.78 1.99 -5.67
CA SER A 33 6.04 2.98 -6.47
C SER A 33 5.87 4.35 -5.80
N GLY A 34 5.95 4.44 -4.46
CA GLY A 34 5.75 5.70 -3.74
C GLY A 34 4.33 5.88 -3.17
N LYS A 35 3.51 4.83 -3.16
CA LYS A 35 2.13 4.87 -2.63
C LYS A 35 2.04 5.32 -1.17
N SER A 36 2.96 4.88 -0.30
CA SER A 36 2.97 5.29 1.12
C SER A 36 3.29 6.78 1.28
N THR A 37 4.16 7.34 0.43
CA THR A 37 4.44 8.77 0.39
C THR A 37 3.19 9.54 -0.04
N LEU A 38 2.51 9.07 -1.10
CA LEU A 38 1.25 9.67 -1.55
C LEU A 38 0.18 9.62 -0.45
N ALA A 39 0.01 8.47 0.21
CA ALA A 39 -0.95 8.29 1.31
C ALA A 39 -0.69 9.26 2.46
N THR A 40 0.58 9.43 2.86
CA THR A 40 0.98 10.35 3.93
C THR A 40 0.68 11.80 3.58
N GLU A 41 1.07 12.26 2.39
CA GLU A 41 0.85 13.65 1.96
C GLU A 41 -0.65 13.95 1.74
N LEU A 42 -1.40 12.99 1.18
CA LEU A 42 -2.85 13.11 1.02
C LEU A 42 -3.55 13.20 2.39
N SER A 43 -3.20 12.32 3.33
CA SER A 43 -3.74 12.37 4.69
C SER A 43 -3.44 13.70 5.38
N ARG A 44 -2.21 14.20 5.27
CA ARG A 44 -1.82 15.50 5.82
C ARG A 44 -2.67 16.63 5.21
N ARG A 45 -2.88 16.60 3.91
CA ARG A 45 -3.69 17.61 3.18
C ARG A 45 -5.15 17.58 3.62
N LEU A 46 -5.76 16.39 3.72
CA LEU A 46 -7.16 16.22 4.13
C LEU A 46 -7.38 16.64 5.60
N ASN A 47 -6.47 16.24 6.51
CA ASN A 47 -6.54 16.66 7.90
C ASN A 47 -6.41 18.19 8.06
N ALA A 48 -5.55 18.85 7.28
CA ALA A 48 -5.44 20.32 7.26
C ALA A 48 -6.72 21.02 6.77
N GLN A 49 -7.58 20.32 6.04
CA GLN A 49 -8.89 20.78 5.61
C GLN A 49 -10.04 20.33 6.53
N GLY A 50 -9.72 19.84 7.74
CA GLY A 50 -10.71 19.42 8.74
C GLY A 50 -11.33 18.04 8.48
N ARG A 51 -10.89 17.31 7.46
CA ARG A 51 -11.35 15.94 7.16
C ARG A 51 -10.50 14.95 7.95
N LYS A 52 -10.99 14.47 9.09
CA LYS A 52 -10.28 13.47 9.91
C LYS A 52 -9.95 12.23 9.07
N THR A 53 -8.67 12.00 8.87
CA THR A 53 -8.16 10.95 7.98
C THR A 53 -7.21 10.02 8.71
N ALA A 54 -7.41 8.70 8.58
CA ALA A 54 -6.51 7.65 9.03
C ALA A 54 -5.85 6.94 7.85
N ILE A 55 -4.67 6.36 8.08
CA ILE A 55 -3.94 5.54 7.09
C ILE A 55 -3.83 4.12 7.63
N VAL A 56 -4.16 3.14 6.79
CA VAL A 56 -4.04 1.71 7.11
C VAL A 56 -3.14 1.04 6.07
N PRO A 57 -1.95 0.57 6.44
CA PRO A 57 -1.06 -0.14 5.54
C PRO A 57 -1.46 -1.62 5.42
N MET A 58 -1.52 -2.13 4.19
CA MET A 58 -1.71 -3.56 3.91
C MET A 58 -0.57 -4.41 4.48
N ASP A 59 0.63 -3.86 4.57
CA ASP A 59 1.83 -4.58 5.01
C ASP A 59 1.69 -5.19 6.41
N GLY A 60 0.82 -4.64 7.27
CA GLY A 60 0.51 -5.22 8.58
C GLY A 60 -0.12 -6.61 8.53
N PHE A 61 -0.56 -7.05 7.37
CA PHE A 61 -1.15 -8.38 7.16
C PHE A 61 -0.17 -9.41 6.61
N HIS A 62 1.14 -9.14 6.61
CA HIS A 62 2.13 -10.18 6.37
C HIS A 62 1.95 -11.33 7.36
N LEU A 63 1.98 -12.56 6.86
CA LEU A 63 2.03 -13.74 7.72
C LEU A 63 3.34 -13.77 8.50
N ASP A 64 3.28 -14.28 9.73
CA ASP A 64 4.46 -14.48 10.57
C ASP A 64 5.48 -15.41 9.89
N ASN A 65 6.75 -15.17 10.19
CA ASN A 65 7.85 -15.95 9.64
C ASN A 65 7.76 -17.43 9.94
N ALA A 66 7.28 -17.83 11.13
CA ALA A 66 7.10 -19.22 11.49
C ALA A 66 6.04 -19.92 10.60
N ILE A 67 4.96 -19.19 10.23
CA ILE A 67 3.95 -19.70 9.30
C ILE A 67 4.54 -19.84 7.90
N LEU A 68 5.31 -18.85 7.45
CA LEU A 68 5.94 -18.85 6.13
C LEU A 68 6.99 -19.98 6.01
N ASP A 69 7.76 -20.23 7.06
CA ASP A 69 8.73 -21.32 7.11
C ASP A 69 8.04 -22.68 7.03
N ALA A 70 6.98 -22.88 7.81
CA ALA A 70 6.17 -24.12 7.77
C ALA A 70 5.53 -24.39 6.40
N ARG A 71 5.30 -23.33 5.61
CA ARG A 71 4.71 -23.40 4.26
C ARG A 71 5.76 -23.38 3.13
N GLY A 72 7.05 -23.25 3.45
CA GLY A 72 8.12 -23.08 2.45
C GLY A 72 8.05 -21.75 1.67
N LEU A 73 7.33 -20.75 2.19
CA LEU A 73 7.07 -19.48 1.53
C LEU A 73 7.99 -18.33 1.98
N ARG A 74 8.87 -18.55 2.96
CA ARG A 74 9.75 -17.51 3.50
C ARG A 74 10.58 -16.79 2.43
N PRO A 75 11.16 -17.47 1.41
CA PRO A 75 11.90 -16.78 0.35
C PRO A 75 11.04 -15.87 -0.54
N ARG A 76 9.73 -16.10 -0.52
CA ARG A 76 8.74 -15.35 -1.29
C ARG A 76 8.04 -14.24 -0.49
N LYS A 77 8.48 -13.97 0.76
CA LYS A 77 7.84 -12.97 1.62
C LYS A 77 7.67 -11.63 0.90
N GLY A 78 6.44 -11.10 0.90
CA GLY A 78 6.02 -9.95 0.09
C GLY A 78 5.21 -10.32 -1.16
N ALA A 79 5.19 -11.59 -1.59
CA ALA A 79 4.28 -12.09 -2.63
C ALA A 79 2.84 -12.19 -2.11
N PRO A 80 1.80 -12.16 -2.98
CA PRO A 80 0.40 -12.13 -2.56
C PRO A 80 -0.01 -13.25 -1.61
N GLU A 81 0.56 -14.44 -1.80
CA GLU A 81 0.32 -15.66 -1.02
C GLU A 81 0.96 -15.65 0.39
N THR A 82 1.76 -14.62 0.70
CA THR A 82 2.46 -14.48 1.99
C THR A 82 1.76 -13.52 2.96
N PHE A 83 0.51 -13.18 2.65
CA PHE A 83 -0.34 -12.31 3.46
C PHE A 83 -1.59 -13.04 3.96
N ASP A 84 -2.16 -12.58 5.07
CA ASP A 84 -3.51 -12.93 5.50
C ASP A 84 -4.54 -12.08 4.71
N ALA A 85 -4.74 -12.42 3.45
CA ALA A 85 -5.71 -11.73 2.59
C ALA A 85 -7.16 -11.84 3.09
N PRO A 86 -7.64 -12.99 3.60
CA PRO A 86 -8.97 -13.07 4.21
C PRO A 86 -9.12 -12.18 5.46
N GLY A 87 -8.09 -12.09 6.31
CA GLY A 87 -8.08 -11.19 7.47
C GLY A 87 -8.12 -9.73 7.03
N PHE A 88 -7.37 -9.37 6.01
CA PHE A 88 -7.40 -8.04 5.42
C PHE A 88 -8.79 -7.67 4.88
N LEU A 89 -9.43 -8.56 4.12
CA LEU A 89 -10.80 -8.36 3.62
C LEU A 89 -11.79 -8.12 4.75
N ARG A 90 -11.74 -8.92 5.84
CA ARG A 90 -12.59 -8.71 7.03
C ARG A 90 -12.38 -7.34 7.65
N MET A 91 -11.13 -6.88 7.73
CA MET A 91 -10.83 -5.54 8.23
C MET A 91 -11.40 -4.44 7.33
N ILE A 92 -11.30 -4.55 6.00
CA ILE A 92 -11.88 -3.57 5.07
C ILE A 92 -13.41 -3.49 5.25
N HIS A 93 -14.08 -4.63 5.42
CA HIS A 93 -15.53 -4.64 5.74
C HIS A 93 -15.83 -3.94 7.06
N ALA A 94 -15.03 -4.19 8.12
CA ALA A 94 -15.20 -3.50 9.40
C ALA A 94 -14.94 -1.98 9.28
N LEU A 95 -13.99 -1.55 8.46
CA LEU A 95 -13.79 -0.13 8.18
C LEU A 95 -15.01 0.50 7.50
N LYS A 96 -15.67 -0.21 6.59
CA LYS A 96 -16.88 0.29 5.91
C LYS A 96 -18.09 0.43 6.84
N SER A 97 -18.19 -0.34 7.92
CA SER A 97 -19.30 -0.21 8.88
C SER A 97 -19.27 1.08 9.70
N GLY A 98 -18.14 1.80 9.68
CA GLY A 98 -17.99 3.06 10.41
C GLY A 98 -17.53 2.92 11.86
N ASP A 99 -17.35 1.70 12.35
CA ASP A 99 -16.88 1.43 13.71
C ASP A 99 -15.41 1.80 13.93
N GLU A 100 -14.99 1.87 15.18
CA GLU A 100 -13.58 1.94 15.53
C GLU A 100 -12.89 0.62 15.17
N VAL A 101 -11.75 0.71 14.50
CA VAL A 101 -10.98 -0.46 14.07
C VAL A 101 -9.53 -0.29 14.49
N PHE A 102 -8.92 -1.35 15.03
CA PHE A 102 -7.50 -1.43 15.31
C PHE A 102 -6.83 -2.29 14.25
N ALA A 103 -6.04 -1.66 13.39
CA ALA A 103 -5.33 -2.34 12.31
C ALA A 103 -3.88 -2.66 12.70
N PRO A 104 -3.28 -3.70 12.12
CA PRO A 104 -1.87 -3.98 12.31
C PRO A 104 -0.98 -3.07 11.46
N THR A 105 0.30 -2.98 11.84
CA THR A 105 1.37 -2.41 11.01
C THR A 105 2.49 -3.44 10.83
N PHE A 106 3.46 -3.15 9.97
CA PHE A 106 4.62 -4.00 9.75
C PHE A 106 5.91 -3.29 10.15
N ASP A 107 6.62 -3.87 11.12
CA ASP A 107 7.96 -3.41 11.51
C ASP A 107 9.01 -4.05 10.60
N ARG A 108 9.54 -3.25 9.67
CA ARG A 108 10.53 -3.73 8.70
C ARG A 108 11.87 -4.07 9.33
N THR A 109 12.22 -3.43 10.44
CA THR A 109 13.49 -3.67 11.15
C THR A 109 13.48 -5.03 11.84
N ARG A 110 12.35 -5.37 12.48
CA ARG A 110 12.16 -6.66 13.15
C ARG A 110 11.57 -7.74 12.25
N ASP A 111 11.12 -7.37 11.05
CA ASP A 111 10.47 -8.25 10.07
C ASP A 111 9.20 -8.95 10.62
N ILE A 112 8.38 -8.22 11.40
CA ILE A 112 7.16 -8.72 12.04
C ILE A 112 5.96 -7.79 11.84
N ALA A 113 4.76 -8.38 11.80
CA ALA A 113 3.52 -7.65 11.94
C ALA A 113 3.22 -7.37 13.42
N ILE A 114 2.71 -6.18 13.71
CA ILE A 114 2.32 -5.75 15.07
C ILE A 114 0.82 -5.51 15.06
N ALA A 115 0.09 -6.32 15.81
CA ALA A 115 -1.36 -6.20 15.94
C ALA A 115 -1.76 -4.94 16.71
N GLY A 116 -2.90 -4.33 16.34
CA GLY A 116 -3.49 -3.20 17.07
C GLY A 116 -2.63 -1.92 17.10
N ALA A 117 -1.75 -1.76 16.13
CA ALA A 117 -0.77 -0.66 16.11
C ALA A 117 -1.31 0.63 15.45
N VAL A 118 -2.40 0.54 14.70
CA VAL A 118 -3.06 1.68 14.04
C VAL A 118 -4.49 1.77 14.53
N ALA A 119 -4.85 2.86 15.21
CA ALA A 119 -6.23 3.13 15.58
C ALA A 119 -6.93 3.93 14.48
N VAL A 120 -8.04 3.39 13.98
CA VAL A 120 -8.97 4.09 13.09
C VAL A 120 -10.22 4.40 13.89
N PRO A 121 -10.36 5.62 14.44
CA PRO A 121 -11.50 5.96 15.29
C PRO A 121 -12.79 6.02 14.47
N ALA A 122 -13.95 5.79 15.12
CA ALA A 122 -15.26 5.95 14.49
C ALA A 122 -15.45 7.34 13.86
N ALA A 123 -14.81 8.37 14.42
CA ALA A 123 -14.84 9.74 13.90
C ALA A 123 -13.96 9.97 12.65
N ALA A 124 -13.21 8.97 12.15
CA ALA A 124 -12.45 9.11 10.91
C ALA A 124 -13.41 9.17 9.71
N ARG A 125 -13.38 10.28 9.00
CA ARG A 125 -14.24 10.53 7.81
C ARG A 125 -13.62 9.99 6.53
N VAL A 126 -12.30 9.81 6.49
CA VAL A 126 -11.58 9.22 5.37
C VAL A 126 -10.61 8.17 5.90
N VAL A 127 -10.58 7.02 5.27
CA VAL A 127 -9.59 5.98 5.55
C VAL A 127 -8.82 5.71 4.25
N ILE A 128 -7.54 6.04 4.26
CA ILE A 128 -6.63 5.74 3.16
C ILE A 128 -5.99 4.38 3.44
N VAL A 129 -6.31 3.41 2.62
CA VAL A 129 -5.66 2.09 2.67
C VAL A 129 -4.63 2.04 1.56
N GLU A 130 -3.39 1.64 1.87
CA GLU A 130 -2.34 1.53 0.87
C GLU A 130 -1.72 0.14 0.85
N GLY A 131 -1.40 -0.35 -0.35
CA GLY A 131 -0.77 -1.65 -0.50
C GLY A 131 -0.59 -2.12 -1.95
N ASN A 132 0.21 -3.19 -2.10
CA ASN A 132 0.55 -3.69 -3.42
C ASN A 132 -0.64 -4.36 -4.14
N TYR A 133 -1.52 -5.04 -3.38
CA TYR A 133 -2.52 -5.97 -3.94
C TYR A 133 -3.96 -5.46 -3.82
N LEU A 134 -4.18 -4.15 -3.57
CA LEU A 134 -5.53 -3.59 -3.38
C LEU A 134 -6.39 -3.60 -4.65
N MET A 135 -5.74 -3.56 -5.83
CA MET A 135 -6.37 -3.62 -7.15
C MET A 135 -5.71 -4.73 -7.99
N PHE A 136 -5.67 -5.95 -7.44
CA PHE A 136 -4.97 -7.10 -8.00
C PHE A 136 -5.96 -8.15 -8.50
N ASP A 137 -5.81 -8.60 -9.75
CA ASP A 137 -6.73 -9.52 -10.43
C ASP A 137 -6.44 -11.00 -10.13
N GLU A 138 -6.26 -11.31 -8.85
CA GLU A 138 -6.18 -12.70 -8.39
C GLU A 138 -6.96 -12.84 -7.08
N ALA A 139 -7.74 -13.92 -6.96
CA ALA A 139 -8.43 -14.24 -5.70
C ALA A 139 -7.43 -14.57 -4.58
N PRO A 140 -7.69 -14.18 -3.32
CA PRO A 140 -8.88 -13.49 -2.86
C PRO A 140 -8.82 -11.94 -2.99
N TRP A 141 -7.68 -11.37 -3.42
CA TRP A 141 -7.41 -9.93 -3.51
C TRP A 141 -8.38 -9.19 -4.44
N SER A 142 -8.79 -9.83 -5.54
CA SER A 142 -9.71 -9.24 -6.52
C SER A 142 -11.07 -8.84 -5.93
N ALA A 143 -11.46 -9.43 -4.80
CA ALA A 143 -12.69 -9.05 -4.09
C ALA A 143 -12.63 -7.62 -3.51
N LEU A 144 -11.42 -7.06 -3.31
CA LEU A 144 -11.23 -5.69 -2.79
C LEU A 144 -11.70 -4.61 -3.76
N ALA A 145 -11.62 -4.85 -5.07
CA ALA A 145 -11.88 -3.84 -6.10
C ALA A 145 -13.25 -3.15 -5.94
N LYS A 146 -14.24 -3.86 -5.40
CA LYS A 146 -15.61 -3.36 -5.19
C LYS A 146 -15.81 -2.66 -3.84
N LEU A 147 -14.79 -2.63 -2.97
CA LEU A 147 -14.91 -2.12 -1.61
C LEU A 147 -14.44 -0.66 -1.48
N TRP A 148 -13.67 -0.16 -2.44
CA TRP A 148 -13.18 1.21 -2.44
C TRP A 148 -14.27 2.18 -2.91
N ASP A 149 -14.38 3.33 -2.25
CA ASP A 149 -15.20 4.45 -2.73
C ASP A 149 -14.44 5.23 -3.82
N VAL A 150 -13.10 5.19 -3.77
CA VAL A 150 -12.21 5.57 -4.86
C VAL A 150 -10.96 4.71 -4.85
N SER A 151 -10.54 4.29 -6.02
CA SER A 151 -9.32 3.52 -6.26
C SER A 151 -8.28 4.34 -7.00
N VAL A 152 -7.04 4.27 -6.54
CA VAL A 152 -5.90 5.02 -7.09
C VAL A 152 -4.77 4.05 -7.36
N ARG A 153 -4.19 4.09 -8.55
CA ARG A 153 -2.96 3.37 -8.88
C ARG A 153 -1.80 4.34 -9.05
N VAL A 154 -0.70 4.05 -8.33
CA VAL A 154 0.58 4.73 -8.56
C VAL A 154 1.39 3.88 -9.54
N ASP A 155 1.42 4.32 -10.79
CA ASP A 155 2.09 3.64 -11.89
C ASP A 155 3.51 4.17 -12.07
N VAL A 156 4.50 3.27 -12.04
CA VAL A 156 5.91 3.57 -12.21
C VAL A 156 6.53 2.58 -13.18
N PRO A 157 7.27 3.04 -14.20
CA PRO A 157 7.92 2.14 -15.15
C PRO A 157 8.87 1.16 -14.47
N MET A 158 8.91 -0.09 -14.94
CA MET A 158 9.74 -1.16 -14.37
C MET A 158 11.23 -0.80 -14.23
N PRO A 159 11.88 -0.11 -15.17
CA PRO A 159 13.29 0.30 -15.00
C PRO A 159 13.50 1.19 -13.76
N GLU A 160 12.56 2.09 -13.48
CA GLU A 160 12.61 2.96 -12.32
C GLU A 160 12.30 2.19 -11.02
N LEU A 161 11.30 1.32 -11.03
CA LEU A 161 11.01 0.42 -9.89
C LEU A 161 12.22 -0.42 -9.53
N ARG A 162 12.89 -1.01 -10.54
CA ARG A 162 14.10 -1.79 -10.35
C ARG A 162 15.20 -0.99 -9.64
N ALA A 163 15.44 0.24 -10.10
CA ALA A 163 16.44 1.12 -9.49
C ALA A 163 16.08 1.43 -8.02
N ARG A 164 14.82 1.79 -7.75
CA ARG A 164 14.34 2.11 -6.40
C ARG A 164 14.40 0.89 -5.46
N LEU A 165 14.07 -0.31 -5.94
CA LEU A 165 14.11 -1.54 -5.16
C LEU A 165 15.54 -1.96 -4.80
N ILE A 166 16.49 -1.82 -5.72
CA ILE A 166 17.91 -2.04 -5.44
C ILE A 166 18.42 -1.00 -4.44
N GLN A 167 18.10 0.28 -4.64
CA GLN A 167 18.51 1.36 -3.74
C GLN A 167 17.99 1.14 -2.31
N ARG A 168 16.78 0.61 -2.15
CA ARG A 168 16.21 0.26 -0.83
C ARG A 168 17.10 -0.75 -0.08
N TRP A 169 17.62 -1.78 -0.77
CA TRP A 169 18.52 -2.74 -0.15
C TRP A 169 19.91 -2.15 0.14
N LEU A 170 20.40 -1.24 -0.70
CA LEU A 170 21.63 -0.50 -0.44
C LEU A 170 21.53 0.38 0.80
N SER A 171 20.39 1.06 1.01
CA SER A 171 20.16 1.89 2.20
C SER A 171 20.06 1.08 3.51
N LEU A 172 19.90 -0.25 3.42
CA LEU A 172 19.97 -1.18 4.55
C LEU A 172 21.38 -1.77 4.75
N ASN A 173 22.42 -1.11 4.23
CA ASN A 173 23.84 -1.50 4.33
C ASN A 173 24.20 -2.85 3.69
N HIS A 174 23.42 -3.30 2.70
CA HIS A 174 23.82 -4.45 1.88
C HIS A 174 24.82 -4.04 0.79
N SER A 175 25.73 -4.94 0.43
CA SER A 175 26.58 -4.73 -0.76
C SER A 175 25.74 -4.69 -2.04
N SER A 176 26.27 -4.05 -3.09
CA SER A 176 25.58 -3.94 -4.38
C SER A 176 25.16 -5.31 -4.94
N ALA A 177 26.03 -6.32 -4.85
CA ALA A 177 25.72 -7.68 -5.31
C ALA A 177 24.58 -8.33 -4.52
N VAL A 178 24.54 -8.12 -3.19
CA VAL A 178 23.46 -8.65 -2.33
C VAL A 178 22.16 -7.88 -2.57
N ALA A 179 22.22 -6.55 -2.66
CA ALA A 179 21.08 -5.69 -2.94
C ALA A 179 20.39 -6.07 -4.27
N THR A 180 21.19 -6.21 -5.34
CA THR A 180 20.69 -6.62 -6.66
C THR A 180 20.07 -8.02 -6.61
N ARG A 181 20.75 -9.00 -6.02
CA ARG A 181 20.25 -10.37 -5.92
C ARG A 181 18.92 -10.45 -5.16
N ARG A 182 18.76 -9.70 -4.06
CA ARG A 182 17.51 -9.66 -3.28
C ARG A 182 16.39 -9.03 -4.08
N ALA A 183 16.65 -7.87 -4.70
CA ALA A 183 15.66 -7.19 -5.51
C ALA A 183 15.20 -8.08 -6.69
N GLU A 184 16.13 -8.66 -7.43
CA GLU A 184 15.84 -9.51 -8.60
C GLU A 184 15.21 -10.86 -8.23
N GLY A 185 15.55 -11.40 -7.06
CA GLY A 185 15.03 -12.70 -6.62
C GLY A 185 13.58 -12.67 -6.15
N ASN A 186 13.08 -11.55 -5.68
CA ASN A 186 11.72 -11.47 -5.11
C ASN A 186 10.99 -10.15 -5.39
N ASP A 187 11.60 -8.99 -5.12
CA ASP A 187 10.89 -7.71 -5.19
C ASP A 187 10.46 -7.35 -6.61
N ILE A 188 11.35 -7.53 -7.59
CA ILE A 188 11.09 -7.22 -9.01
C ILE A 188 10.07 -8.18 -9.62
N PRO A 189 10.15 -9.52 -9.41
CA PRO A 189 9.09 -10.44 -9.80
C PRO A 189 7.72 -10.09 -9.22
N ASN A 190 7.66 -9.67 -7.94
CA ASN A 190 6.41 -9.24 -7.32
C ASN A 190 5.92 -7.91 -7.93
N ALA A 191 6.82 -6.96 -8.21
CA ALA A 191 6.46 -5.71 -8.88
C ALA A 191 5.88 -5.97 -10.27
N GLN A 192 6.52 -6.86 -11.05
CA GLN A 192 6.03 -7.24 -12.37
C GLN A 192 4.64 -7.90 -12.29
N ARG A 193 4.43 -8.82 -11.34
CA ARG A 193 3.13 -9.48 -11.13
C ARG A 193 2.03 -8.47 -10.77
N VAL A 194 2.34 -7.45 -9.96
CA VAL A 194 1.38 -6.37 -9.65
C VAL A 194 1.01 -5.58 -10.88
N ILE A 195 1.97 -5.26 -11.75
CA ILE A 195 1.72 -4.53 -13.00
C ILE A 195 0.87 -5.36 -13.96
N ASP A 196 1.25 -6.63 -14.17
CA ASP A 196 0.60 -7.53 -15.14
C ASP A 196 -0.83 -7.90 -14.74
N ARG A 197 -1.14 -7.86 -13.44
CA ARG A 197 -2.42 -8.23 -12.85
C ARG A 197 -3.18 -7.06 -12.25
N ALA A 198 -2.84 -5.82 -12.64
CA ALA A 198 -3.52 -4.63 -12.16
C ALA A 198 -4.93 -4.51 -12.74
N LEU A 199 -5.92 -4.33 -11.88
CA LEU A 199 -7.28 -3.94 -12.27
C LEU A 199 -7.33 -2.45 -12.59
N GLN A 200 -8.32 -2.03 -13.37
CA GLN A 200 -8.56 -0.62 -13.68
C GLN A 200 -8.92 0.15 -12.39
N CYS A 201 -8.33 1.34 -12.23
CA CYS A 201 -8.58 2.25 -11.13
C CYS A 201 -9.30 3.52 -11.61
N ASP A 202 -9.94 4.23 -10.65
CA ASP A 202 -10.56 5.53 -10.94
C ASP A 202 -9.52 6.59 -11.27
N PHE A 203 -8.33 6.50 -10.65
CA PHE A 203 -7.19 7.36 -10.94
C PHE A 203 -5.93 6.53 -11.21
N ASP A 204 -5.30 6.76 -12.37
CA ASP A 204 -3.96 6.27 -12.69
C ASP A 204 -2.97 7.43 -12.61
N LEU A 205 -2.02 7.33 -11.67
CA LEU A 205 -1.03 8.38 -11.41
C LEU A 205 0.36 7.89 -11.82
N ASN A 206 1.03 8.67 -12.66
CA ASN A 206 2.43 8.40 -12.97
C ASN A 206 3.30 8.60 -11.72
N GLY A 207 4.16 7.63 -11.43
CA GLY A 207 5.04 7.64 -10.28
C GLY A 207 5.97 8.85 -10.27
N GLN A 208 6.37 9.25 -9.05
CA GLN A 208 7.35 10.31 -8.86
C GLN A 208 8.76 9.84 -9.22
N PRO A 209 9.61 10.68 -9.83
CA PRO A 209 11.03 10.39 -9.88
C PRO A 209 11.60 10.26 -8.46
N ALA A 210 12.55 9.36 -8.26
CA ALA A 210 13.24 9.20 -6.98
C ALA A 210 13.83 10.56 -6.56
N ARG A 211 13.56 10.99 -5.31
CA ARG A 211 14.27 12.14 -4.75
C ARG A 211 15.73 11.72 -4.60
N ASN A 212 16.62 12.38 -5.30
CA ASN A 212 18.04 12.34 -4.98
C ASN A 212 18.17 12.97 -3.58
N SER A 213 18.45 12.16 -2.59
CA SER A 213 18.86 12.57 -1.24
C SER A 213 20.36 12.78 -1.22
#